data_6c0cbf8b1dd93b005531fea59a1061cd
#
_entry.id   6c0cbf8b1dd93b005531fea59a1061cd
#
_cell.length_a   1.000
_cell.length_b   1.000
_cell.length_c   1.000
_cell.angle_alpha   90.00
_cell.angle_beta   90.00
_cell.angle_gamma   90.00
#
_symmetry.space_group_name_H-M   'P 1'
#
loop_
_entity.id
_entity.type
_entity.pdbx_description
1 polymer ?
#
loop_
_entity_poly.entity_id
_entity_poly.type
_entity_poly.pdbx_seq_one_letter_code
_entity_poly.pdbx_strand_id
1 'polypeptide(L)'
;LSRFLRVVNRVIHHIVLRPAWVLPLCSHKNLAMTLIASVSGIRGTIGGGVGSNLTPLDAVAFASAYGQWLRTQSGSDRRLRVALGRDARTSGEALSDLVVSTLRFQGIDVLDLGLSTTPTVEMMVPWEGCDGGIILTASHNPGDWNALKLLNAKGEFLSAEDGAKILKAREEGNFIFSPVSELGLRIAVNDGIERHIQAILNLDLVDADAIRARGFSIAVDAVASTGGIAIPMLLKALGVARIEGLHCEPTGHFPHNPEPLRKHLDEICALVPETKCDLGIVVDPDVDRLVFVSEDGELFGEEYTLVAVADYLLQHHPGHVVSNLSSSRALRDIAERHNSTYSASAVGEVHVVAEMKAKGAVLGGEGNGGIILPELHYGRDALVGVALFLTYLAQRGGTCSALRATYPNYAMAKEKMDLDPSIDTDALLARVAVAHQELNPSTVDGVKIDFPDRWVHLRKSNTEPIIRIYTEAPTQAEAEALATEFAAKLSSL
;
A
#
# COMPACT_ATOMS: atom_id res chain seq x y z
N LEU A 1 -66.67 37.53 8.27
CA LEU A 1 -65.54 37.54 7.29
C LEU A 1 -64.44 38.50 7.72
N SER A 2 -64.71 39.67 8.31
CA SER A 2 -63.66 40.66 8.67
C SER A 2 -62.78 40.31 9.87
N ARG A 3 -63.23 39.40 10.74
CA ARG A 3 -62.43 38.88 11.88
C ARG A 3 -61.50 37.71 11.48
N PHE A 4 -61.83 36.97 10.47
CA PHE A 4 -61.02 35.85 9.97
C PHE A 4 -59.79 36.30 9.19
N LEU A 5 -59.94 37.37 8.41
CA LEU A 5 -58.85 37.96 7.64
C LEU A 5 -57.80 38.68 8.50
N ARG A 6 -58.12 39.13 9.74
CA ARG A 6 -57.13 39.71 10.66
C ARG A 6 -56.26 38.71 11.39
N VAL A 7 -56.75 37.48 11.56
CA VAL A 7 -55.98 36.39 12.21
C VAL A 7 -55.00 35.78 11.21
N VAL A 8 -55.43 35.62 9.95
CA VAL A 8 -54.53 35.07 8.91
C VAL A 8 -53.38 36.03 8.59
N ASN A 9 -53.60 37.35 8.58
CA ASN A 9 -52.53 38.32 8.34
C ASN A 9 -51.51 38.46 9.51
N ARG A 10 -51.90 38.12 10.76
CA ARG A 10 -50.98 38.10 11.91
C ARG A 10 -50.13 36.82 11.98
N VAL A 11 -50.59 35.70 11.43
CA VAL A 11 -49.85 34.45 11.36
C VAL A 11 -48.84 34.48 10.23
N ILE A 12 -49.16 35.15 9.09
CA ILE A 12 -48.25 35.26 7.95
C ILE A 12 -47.09 36.23 8.22
N HIS A 13 -47.25 37.28 9.08
CA HIS A 13 -46.17 38.21 9.42
C HIS A 13 -45.18 37.69 10.48
N HIS A 14 -45.48 36.56 11.16
CA HIS A 14 -44.51 35.96 12.10
C HIS A 14 -43.73 34.76 11.52
N ILE A 15 -44.01 34.36 10.28
CA ILE A 15 -43.27 33.26 9.60
C ILE A 15 -42.16 33.76 8.66
N VAL A 16 -42.08 35.06 8.40
CA VAL A 16 -41.18 35.62 7.35
C VAL A 16 -39.90 36.29 7.89
N LEU A 17 -39.61 36.23 9.18
CA LEU A 17 -38.31 36.76 9.70
C LEU A 17 -37.64 35.78 10.65
N ARG A 18 -37.26 34.59 10.18
CA ARG A 18 -36.05 33.96 10.65
C ARG A 18 -34.94 34.28 9.63
N PRO A 19 -33.80 34.81 10.06
CA PRO A 19 -32.66 34.96 9.17
C PRO A 19 -32.34 33.53 8.66
N ALA A 20 -32.39 33.32 7.36
CA ALA A 20 -31.77 32.19 6.75
C ALA A 20 -30.36 32.14 7.30
N TRP A 21 -30.01 31.03 7.99
CA TRP A 21 -28.64 30.68 8.23
C TRP A 21 -28.03 30.47 6.83
N VAL A 22 -27.54 31.52 6.24
CA VAL A 22 -26.59 31.39 5.16
C VAL A 22 -25.36 30.80 5.84
N LEU A 23 -25.29 29.49 5.84
CA LEU A 23 -24.01 28.82 6.02
C LEU A 23 -23.08 29.53 5.01
N PRO A 24 -21.93 30.07 5.45
CA PRO A 24 -21.00 30.59 4.49
C PRO A 24 -20.75 29.50 3.47
N LEU A 25 -21.08 29.75 2.21
CA LEU A 25 -20.63 28.97 1.08
C LEU A 25 -19.14 28.78 1.33
N CYS A 26 -18.77 27.55 1.64
CA CYS A 26 -17.38 27.16 1.82
C CYS A 26 -16.65 27.76 0.62
N SER A 27 -15.82 28.78 0.84
CA SER A 27 -15.01 29.36 -0.21
C SER A 27 -14.26 28.20 -0.82
N HIS A 28 -14.55 27.85 -2.06
CA HIS A 28 -13.78 26.87 -2.80
C HIS A 28 -12.39 27.46 -2.91
N LYS A 29 -11.53 27.20 -1.89
CA LYS A 29 -10.09 27.31 -2.09
C LYS A 29 -9.83 26.51 -3.36
N ASN A 30 -9.10 27.07 -4.31
CA ASN A 30 -8.59 26.31 -5.45
C ASN A 30 -7.85 25.12 -4.89
N LEU A 31 -8.56 23.98 -4.74
CA LEU A 31 -7.97 22.72 -4.32
C LEU A 31 -7.05 22.31 -5.46
N ALA A 32 -5.80 22.06 -5.14
CA ALA A 32 -4.83 21.58 -6.10
C ALA A 32 -5.38 20.31 -6.79
N MET A 33 -5.06 20.14 -8.07
CA MET A 33 -5.37 18.89 -8.78
C MET A 33 -4.59 17.75 -8.13
N THR A 34 -5.29 16.77 -7.59
CA THR A 34 -4.68 15.62 -6.88
C THR A 34 -5.08 14.28 -7.47
N LEU A 35 -6.04 14.25 -8.42
CA LEU A 35 -6.49 13.01 -9.03
C LEU A 35 -5.37 12.42 -9.88
N ILE A 36 -4.86 11.27 -9.46
CA ILE A 36 -3.83 10.49 -10.14
C ILE A 36 -4.45 9.17 -10.54
N ALA A 37 -4.51 8.90 -11.84
CA ALA A 37 -4.89 7.61 -12.37
C ALA A 37 -3.62 6.91 -12.89
N SER A 38 -3.24 5.82 -12.26
CA SER A 38 -2.03 5.08 -12.58
C SER A 38 -2.29 3.57 -12.53
N VAL A 39 -1.30 2.79 -12.89
CA VAL A 39 -1.33 1.32 -12.81
C VAL A 39 -1.63 0.83 -11.39
N SER A 40 -1.16 1.56 -10.37
CA SER A 40 -1.38 1.23 -8.96
C SER A 40 -2.74 1.70 -8.41
N GLY A 41 -3.65 2.15 -9.26
CA GLY A 41 -5.00 2.59 -8.90
C GLY A 41 -5.28 4.06 -9.17
N ILE A 42 -6.51 4.43 -8.88
CA ILE A 42 -7.05 5.78 -9.05
C ILE A 42 -7.14 6.41 -7.66
N ARG A 43 -6.33 7.41 -7.36
CA ARG A 43 -6.25 8.06 -6.05
C ARG A 43 -6.34 9.57 -6.15
N GLY A 44 -6.83 10.20 -5.07
CA GLY A 44 -6.91 11.65 -4.95
C GLY A 44 -7.43 12.06 -3.58
N THR A 45 -7.34 13.35 -3.28
CA THR A 45 -8.03 13.90 -2.11
C THR A 45 -9.53 13.87 -2.33
N ILE A 46 -10.27 13.59 -1.26
CA ILE A 46 -11.73 13.50 -1.30
C ILE A 46 -12.35 14.90 -1.37
N GLY A 47 -13.30 15.06 -2.27
CA GLY A 47 -14.00 16.35 -2.50
C GLY A 47 -13.40 17.13 -3.66
N GLY A 48 -13.68 18.43 -3.72
CA GLY A 48 -13.16 19.28 -4.80
C GLY A 48 -13.90 19.16 -6.13
N GLY A 49 -13.15 19.31 -7.24
CA GLY A 49 -13.71 19.30 -8.60
C GLY A 49 -13.64 17.95 -9.28
N VAL A 50 -14.66 17.60 -10.06
CA VAL A 50 -14.68 16.40 -10.89
C VAL A 50 -13.49 16.39 -11.84
N GLY A 51 -12.76 15.27 -11.90
CA GLY A 51 -11.56 15.12 -12.72
C GLY A 51 -10.30 15.78 -12.15
N SER A 52 -10.43 16.59 -11.07
CA SER A 52 -9.29 17.21 -10.39
C SER A 52 -8.98 16.55 -9.05
N ASN A 53 -9.97 15.98 -8.42
CA ASN A 53 -9.89 15.28 -7.13
C ASN A 53 -10.73 14.01 -7.21
N LEU A 54 -10.67 13.15 -6.20
CA LEU A 54 -11.53 11.95 -6.14
C LEU A 54 -12.91 12.34 -5.62
N THR A 55 -13.82 12.62 -6.55
CA THR A 55 -15.22 12.95 -6.25
C THR A 55 -16.15 11.74 -6.38
N PRO A 56 -17.40 11.82 -5.89
CA PRO A 56 -18.40 10.77 -6.12
C PRO A 56 -18.58 10.40 -7.59
N LEU A 57 -18.55 11.38 -8.48
CA LEU A 57 -18.69 11.15 -9.94
C LEU A 57 -17.50 10.44 -10.53
N ASP A 58 -16.29 10.75 -10.06
CA ASP A 58 -15.07 10.03 -10.48
C ASP A 58 -15.12 8.58 -10.00
N ALA A 59 -15.52 8.34 -8.75
CA ALA A 59 -15.67 6.98 -8.22
C ALA A 59 -16.68 6.14 -9.04
N VAL A 60 -17.84 6.70 -9.37
CA VAL A 60 -18.85 6.06 -10.22
C VAL A 60 -18.31 5.79 -11.63
N ALA A 61 -17.64 6.76 -12.24
CA ALA A 61 -17.09 6.62 -13.60
C ALA A 61 -16.01 5.55 -13.67
N PHE A 62 -15.07 5.52 -12.71
CA PHE A 62 -14.02 4.49 -12.67
C PHE A 62 -14.55 3.10 -12.31
N ALA A 63 -15.50 2.99 -11.39
CA ALA A 63 -16.18 1.73 -11.10
C ALA A 63 -16.94 1.19 -12.33
N SER A 64 -17.60 2.07 -13.08
CA SER A 64 -18.28 1.72 -14.33
C SER A 64 -17.31 1.23 -15.40
N ALA A 65 -16.20 1.94 -15.57
CA ALA A 65 -15.14 1.57 -16.53
C ALA A 65 -14.49 0.22 -16.17
N TYR A 66 -14.25 -0.02 -14.88
CA TYR A 66 -13.72 -1.29 -14.40
C TYR A 66 -14.71 -2.44 -14.65
N GLY A 67 -15.98 -2.29 -14.32
CA GLY A 67 -16.99 -3.30 -14.60
C GLY A 67 -17.15 -3.60 -16.10
N GLN A 68 -17.02 -2.59 -16.96
CA GLN A 68 -16.98 -2.78 -18.41
C GLN A 68 -15.73 -3.55 -18.87
N TRP A 69 -14.56 -3.21 -18.33
CA TRP A 69 -13.33 -3.94 -18.60
C TRP A 69 -13.45 -5.41 -18.18
N LEU A 70 -13.97 -5.72 -17.00
CA LEU A 70 -14.19 -7.10 -16.53
C LEU A 70 -15.04 -7.92 -17.53
N ARG A 71 -16.09 -7.31 -18.09
CA ARG A 71 -16.91 -8.00 -19.12
C ARG A 71 -16.10 -8.37 -20.36
N THR A 72 -15.13 -7.56 -20.75
CA THR A 72 -14.25 -7.87 -21.89
C THR A 72 -13.26 -8.99 -21.58
N GLN A 73 -12.94 -9.21 -20.30
CA GLN A 73 -11.99 -10.25 -19.88
C GLN A 73 -12.65 -11.62 -19.68
N SER A 74 -13.91 -11.65 -19.22
CA SER A 74 -14.50 -12.91 -18.75
C SER A 74 -14.87 -13.87 -19.86
N GLY A 75 -15.21 -13.39 -21.07
CA GLY A 75 -15.59 -14.21 -22.22
C GLY A 75 -16.76 -15.18 -21.98
N SER A 76 -17.49 -15.06 -20.85
CA SER A 76 -18.54 -15.96 -20.42
C SER A 76 -19.85 -15.21 -20.19
N ASP A 77 -20.98 -15.90 -20.43
CA ASP A 77 -22.33 -15.38 -20.18
C ASP A 77 -22.73 -15.44 -18.69
N ARG A 78 -21.85 -15.94 -17.82
CA ARG A 78 -22.15 -15.99 -16.39
C ARG A 78 -22.14 -14.60 -15.75
N ARG A 79 -22.83 -14.46 -14.64
CA ARG A 79 -22.80 -13.24 -13.83
C ARG A 79 -21.38 -13.06 -13.25
N LEU A 80 -20.85 -11.85 -13.41
CA LEU A 80 -19.54 -11.48 -12.87
C LEU A 80 -19.61 -11.24 -11.37
N ARG A 81 -18.47 -11.44 -10.69
CA ARG A 81 -18.29 -11.19 -9.26
C ARG A 81 -17.06 -10.35 -9.00
N VAL A 82 -17.14 -9.43 -8.05
CA VAL A 82 -16.05 -8.57 -7.60
C VAL A 82 -15.93 -8.67 -6.09
N ALA A 83 -14.74 -8.97 -5.57
CA ALA A 83 -14.44 -8.81 -4.15
C ALA A 83 -14.14 -7.33 -3.86
N LEU A 84 -14.71 -6.78 -2.77
CA LEU A 84 -14.47 -5.40 -2.38
C LEU A 84 -14.15 -5.33 -0.90
N GLY A 85 -13.04 -4.68 -0.54
CA GLY A 85 -12.68 -4.36 0.83
C GLY A 85 -12.18 -2.93 0.94
N ARG A 86 -12.06 -2.43 2.16
CA ARG A 86 -11.58 -1.07 2.42
C ARG A 86 -10.76 -0.98 3.70
N ASP A 87 -9.88 0.02 3.75
CA ASP A 87 -9.28 0.45 5.01
C ASP A 87 -10.29 1.24 5.88
N ALA A 88 -9.85 1.76 7.02
CA ALA A 88 -10.74 2.47 7.94
C ALA A 88 -10.91 3.97 7.65
N ARG A 89 -10.35 4.50 6.54
CA ARG A 89 -10.51 5.92 6.19
C ARG A 89 -11.96 6.37 6.28
N THR A 90 -12.19 7.53 6.86
CA THR A 90 -13.54 8.06 7.11
C THR A 90 -14.40 8.23 5.86
N SER A 91 -13.76 8.41 4.69
CA SER A 91 -14.43 8.45 3.39
C SER A 91 -14.74 7.07 2.80
N GLY A 92 -14.20 5.99 3.39
CA GLY A 92 -14.23 4.64 2.82
C GLY A 92 -15.64 4.08 2.70
N GLU A 93 -16.51 4.28 3.69
CA GLU A 93 -17.90 3.78 3.66
C GLU A 93 -18.71 4.41 2.52
N ALA A 94 -18.66 5.74 2.41
CA ALA A 94 -19.39 6.45 1.36
C ALA A 94 -18.88 6.07 -0.05
N LEU A 95 -17.57 5.91 -0.24
CA LEU A 95 -17.00 5.43 -1.50
C LEU A 95 -17.42 3.98 -1.79
N SER A 96 -17.43 3.11 -0.77
CA SER A 96 -17.88 1.73 -0.90
C SER A 96 -19.33 1.67 -1.40
N ASP A 97 -20.23 2.42 -0.83
CA ASP A 97 -21.63 2.44 -1.25
C ASP A 97 -21.80 2.89 -2.71
N LEU A 98 -21.03 3.89 -3.16
CA LEU A 98 -21.06 4.32 -4.55
C LEU A 98 -20.53 3.23 -5.50
N VAL A 99 -19.40 2.64 -5.18
CA VAL A 99 -18.75 1.60 -6.01
C VAL A 99 -19.59 0.35 -6.07
N VAL A 100 -20.07 -0.15 -4.91
CA VAL A 100 -20.95 -1.33 -4.82
C VAL A 100 -22.22 -1.11 -5.60
N SER A 101 -22.91 0.03 -5.43
CA SER A 101 -24.13 0.33 -6.16
C SER A 101 -23.89 0.39 -7.66
N THR A 102 -22.80 1.02 -8.09
CA THR A 102 -22.44 1.14 -9.52
C THR A 102 -22.24 -0.23 -10.17
N LEU A 103 -21.45 -1.11 -9.54
CA LEU A 103 -21.22 -2.47 -10.05
C LEU A 103 -22.52 -3.29 -10.09
N ARG A 104 -23.36 -3.17 -9.07
CA ARG A 104 -24.66 -3.83 -9.03
C ARG A 104 -25.57 -3.36 -10.16
N PHE A 105 -25.60 -2.06 -10.47
CA PHE A 105 -26.32 -1.52 -11.64
C PHE A 105 -25.76 -2.04 -12.97
N GLN A 106 -24.51 -2.50 -13.00
CA GLN A 106 -23.96 -3.21 -14.14
C GLN A 106 -24.24 -4.74 -14.10
N GLY A 107 -25.06 -5.24 -13.17
CA GLY A 107 -25.38 -6.67 -13.04
C GLY A 107 -24.21 -7.52 -12.49
N ILE A 108 -23.27 -6.90 -11.80
CA ILE A 108 -22.10 -7.55 -11.17
C ILE A 108 -22.42 -7.79 -9.69
N ASP A 109 -22.23 -9.02 -9.21
CA ASP A 109 -22.33 -9.33 -7.79
C ASP A 109 -21.07 -8.80 -7.08
N VAL A 110 -21.25 -8.20 -5.90
CA VAL A 110 -20.16 -7.69 -5.08
C VAL A 110 -20.09 -8.46 -3.77
N LEU A 111 -18.98 -9.14 -3.54
CA LEU A 111 -18.61 -9.74 -2.27
C LEU A 111 -17.94 -8.66 -1.42
N ASP A 112 -18.70 -8.16 -0.44
CA ASP A 112 -18.28 -7.05 0.41
C ASP A 112 -17.64 -7.57 1.70
N LEU A 113 -16.31 -7.37 1.80
CA LEU A 113 -15.51 -7.75 2.95
C LEU A 113 -15.52 -6.68 4.06
N GLY A 114 -16.13 -5.52 3.82
CA GLY A 114 -16.12 -4.42 4.78
C GLY A 114 -14.72 -3.90 5.07
N LEU A 115 -14.38 -3.71 6.35
CA LEU A 115 -13.02 -3.41 6.79
C LEU A 115 -12.11 -4.64 6.57
N SER A 116 -11.13 -4.49 5.69
CA SER A 116 -10.24 -5.57 5.30
C SER A 116 -8.85 -5.03 4.97
N THR A 117 -7.85 -5.91 4.90
CA THR A 117 -6.50 -5.56 4.47
C THR A 117 -6.36 -5.74 2.96
N THR A 118 -5.43 -5.02 2.33
CA THR A 118 -5.11 -5.20 0.91
C THR A 118 -4.82 -6.67 0.60
N PRO A 119 -3.89 -7.37 1.27
CA PRO A 119 -3.59 -8.77 0.98
C PRO A 119 -4.78 -9.71 1.20
N THR A 120 -5.63 -9.45 2.19
CA THR A 120 -6.84 -10.27 2.37
C THR A 120 -7.77 -10.16 1.17
N VAL A 121 -8.01 -8.95 0.64
CA VAL A 121 -8.85 -8.79 -0.56
C VAL A 121 -8.22 -9.49 -1.77
N GLU A 122 -6.91 -9.37 -1.95
CA GLU A 122 -6.17 -10.05 -3.02
C GLU A 122 -6.37 -11.57 -2.99
N MET A 123 -6.28 -12.19 -1.81
CA MET A 123 -6.50 -13.62 -1.65
C MET A 123 -7.96 -14.03 -1.82
N MET A 124 -8.91 -13.22 -1.38
CA MET A 124 -10.34 -13.51 -1.50
C MET A 124 -10.82 -13.52 -2.95
N VAL A 125 -10.18 -12.76 -3.86
CA VAL A 125 -10.53 -12.76 -5.29
C VAL A 125 -10.49 -14.17 -5.90
N PRO A 126 -9.36 -14.89 -5.91
CA PRO A 126 -9.32 -16.25 -6.46
C PRO A 126 -10.07 -17.27 -5.58
N TRP A 127 -10.08 -17.12 -4.25
CA TRP A 127 -10.77 -18.08 -3.35
C TRP A 127 -12.29 -18.10 -3.55
N GLU A 128 -12.88 -16.94 -3.83
CA GLU A 128 -14.31 -16.83 -4.10
C GLU A 128 -14.68 -16.95 -5.59
N GLY A 129 -13.69 -17.20 -6.45
CA GLY A 129 -13.88 -17.25 -7.91
C GLY A 129 -14.40 -15.93 -8.47
N CYS A 130 -13.95 -14.80 -7.92
CA CYS A 130 -14.27 -13.48 -8.42
C CYS A 130 -13.52 -13.20 -9.73
N ASP A 131 -14.11 -12.36 -10.57
CA ASP A 131 -13.50 -11.92 -11.84
C ASP A 131 -12.49 -10.79 -11.63
N GLY A 132 -12.50 -10.21 -10.44
CA GLY A 132 -11.57 -9.17 -10.02
C GLY A 132 -11.88 -8.66 -8.61
N GLY A 133 -11.17 -7.62 -8.19
CA GLY A 133 -11.35 -7.01 -6.87
C GLY A 133 -11.13 -5.51 -6.88
N ILE A 134 -11.66 -4.85 -5.87
CA ILE A 134 -11.43 -3.42 -5.60
C ILE A 134 -11.06 -3.26 -4.13
N ILE A 135 -9.97 -2.52 -3.88
CA ILE A 135 -9.60 -2.13 -2.53
C ILE A 135 -9.72 -0.61 -2.42
N LEU A 136 -10.50 -0.13 -1.47
CA LEU A 136 -10.69 1.28 -1.21
C LEU A 136 -9.72 1.72 -0.12
N THR A 137 -8.57 2.20 -0.55
CA THR A 137 -7.47 2.65 0.31
C THR A 137 -6.48 3.51 -0.46
N ALA A 138 -5.95 4.54 0.16
CA ALA A 138 -4.82 5.29 -0.36
C ALA A 138 -3.50 4.92 0.36
N SER A 139 -3.42 3.72 0.98
CA SER A 139 -2.25 3.23 1.71
C SER A 139 -1.71 4.29 2.68
N HIS A 140 -0.46 4.65 2.59
CA HIS A 140 0.25 5.60 3.44
C HIS A 140 -0.05 7.09 3.18
N ASN A 141 -0.93 7.44 2.23
CA ASN A 141 -1.32 8.83 2.03
C ASN A 141 -2.12 9.37 3.23
N PRO A 142 -2.13 10.70 3.48
CA PRO A 142 -2.91 11.31 4.57
C PRO A 142 -4.40 10.96 4.56
N GLY A 143 -5.10 11.23 5.67
CA GLY A 143 -6.49 10.79 5.90
C GLY A 143 -7.53 11.42 4.96
N ASP A 144 -7.23 12.55 4.33
CA ASP A 144 -8.04 13.23 3.32
C ASP A 144 -7.96 12.60 1.91
N TRP A 145 -7.04 11.65 1.70
CA TRP A 145 -6.92 10.88 0.48
C TRP A 145 -7.73 9.58 0.54
N ASN A 146 -8.15 9.10 -0.64
CA ASN A 146 -8.60 7.73 -0.83
C ASN A 146 -8.29 7.26 -2.27
N ALA A 147 -8.49 5.97 -2.54
CA ALA A 147 -8.26 5.44 -3.88
C ALA A 147 -9.14 4.21 -4.17
N LEU A 148 -9.23 3.87 -5.46
CA LEU A 148 -9.68 2.58 -5.95
C LEU A 148 -8.46 1.84 -6.48
N LYS A 149 -7.95 0.85 -5.75
CA LYS A 149 -6.96 -0.11 -6.22
C LYS A 149 -7.69 -1.25 -6.92
N LEU A 150 -7.37 -1.55 -8.17
CA LEU A 150 -8.09 -2.50 -9.01
C LEU A 150 -7.28 -3.78 -9.21
N LEU A 151 -7.94 -4.93 -9.03
CA LEU A 151 -7.34 -6.25 -9.14
C LEU A 151 -7.91 -7.04 -10.32
N ASN A 152 -7.09 -7.92 -10.90
CA ASN A 152 -7.52 -8.93 -11.87
C ASN A 152 -8.11 -10.18 -11.18
N ALA A 153 -8.55 -11.17 -11.96
CA ALA A 153 -9.13 -12.41 -11.44
C ALA A 153 -8.16 -13.29 -10.62
N LYS A 154 -6.87 -12.97 -10.62
CA LYS A 154 -5.86 -13.66 -9.78
C LYS A 154 -5.64 -12.97 -8.44
N GLY A 155 -6.33 -11.86 -8.17
CA GLY A 155 -6.09 -11.03 -7.00
C GLY A 155 -4.85 -10.14 -7.11
N GLU A 156 -4.34 -9.90 -8.29
CA GLU A 156 -3.14 -9.09 -8.54
C GLU A 156 -3.51 -7.72 -9.09
N PHE A 157 -2.70 -6.70 -8.85
CA PHE A 157 -2.89 -5.40 -9.47
C PHE A 157 -2.87 -5.49 -11.00
N LEU A 158 -3.62 -4.60 -11.63
CA LEU A 158 -3.74 -4.56 -13.08
C LEU A 158 -2.40 -4.20 -13.75
N SER A 159 -2.21 -4.72 -14.96
CA SER A 159 -1.11 -4.30 -15.83
C SER A 159 -1.30 -2.86 -16.31
N ALA A 160 -0.21 -2.23 -16.79
CA ALA A 160 -0.27 -0.91 -17.41
C ALA A 160 -1.23 -0.89 -18.62
N GLU A 161 -1.25 -1.98 -19.39
CA GLU A 161 -2.14 -2.14 -20.56
C GLU A 161 -3.61 -2.17 -20.14
N ASP A 162 -3.95 -2.93 -19.10
CA ASP A 162 -5.34 -3.01 -18.62
C ASP A 162 -5.78 -1.70 -17.94
N GLY A 163 -4.89 -1.07 -17.19
CA GLY A 163 -5.13 0.28 -16.65
C GLY A 163 -5.43 1.30 -17.76
N ALA A 164 -4.68 1.28 -18.85
CA ALA A 164 -4.93 2.16 -20.02
C ALA A 164 -6.31 1.90 -20.67
N LYS A 165 -6.75 0.63 -20.75
CA LYS A 165 -8.09 0.29 -21.25
C LYS A 165 -9.20 0.86 -20.38
N ILE A 166 -9.03 0.80 -19.05
CA ILE A 166 -9.99 1.37 -18.09
C ILE A 166 -10.03 2.89 -18.19
N LEU A 167 -8.87 3.55 -18.29
CA LEU A 167 -8.82 5.00 -18.48
C LEU A 167 -9.55 5.42 -19.75
N LYS A 168 -9.31 4.74 -20.86
CA LYS A 168 -9.99 4.97 -22.13
C LYS A 168 -11.51 4.78 -22.01
N ALA A 169 -11.97 3.68 -21.37
CA ALA A 169 -13.39 3.43 -21.15
C ALA A 169 -14.05 4.53 -20.29
N ARG A 170 -13.32 5.05 -19.29
CA ARG A 170 -13.77 6.19 -18.46
C ARG A 170 -13.91 7.46 -19.28
N GLU A 171 -12.97 7.75 -20.18
CA GLU A 171 -13.02 8.91 -21.07
C GLU A 171 -14.18 8.85 -22.06
N GLU A 172 -14.42 7.69 -22.65
CA GLU A 172 -15.52 7.45 -23.58
C GLU A 172 -16.90 7.57 -22.93
N GLY A 173 -17.02 7.20 -21.64
CA GLY A 173 -18.25 7.35 -20.85
C GLY A 173 -19.44 6.52 -21.32
N ASN A 174 -19.24 5.57 -22.23
CA ASN A 174 -20.28 4.76 -22.86
C ASN A 174 -20.63 3.54 -21.99
N PHE A 175 -21.14 3.78 -20.77
CA PHE A 175 -21.46 2.71 -19.83
C PHE A 175 -22.87 2.15 -20.09
N ILE A 176 -23.00 0.82 -19.99
CA ILE A 176 -24.27 0.12 -20.09
C ILE A 176 -24.63 -0.42 -18.71
N PHE A 177 -25.87 -0.12 -18.29
CA PHE A 177 -26.42 -0.59 -17.02
C PHE A 177 -27.53 -1.62 -17.25
N SER A 178 -27.67 -2.55 -16.32
CA SER A 178 -28.60 -3.64 -16.37
C SER A 178 -30.05 -3.23 -16.03
N PRO A 179 -31.06 -3.88 -16.60
CA PRO A 179 -32.45 -3.70 -16.17
C PRO A 179 -32.62 -4.20 -14.71
N VAL A 180 -33.72 -3.80 -14.05
CA VAL A 180 -33.97 -4.13 -12.65
C VAL A 180 -33.95 -5.64 -12.34
N SER A 181 -34.36 -6.48 -13.29
CA SER A 181 -34.33 -7.94 -13.17
C SER A 181 -32.92 -8.57 -13.17
N GLU A 182 -31.90 -7.80 -13.55
CA GLU A 182 -30.52 -8.27 -13.72
C GLU A 182 -29.54 -7.56 -12.80
N LEU A 183 -30.04 -6.76 -11.85
CA LEU A 183 -29.17 -6.09 -10.88
C LEU A 183 -28.33 -7.11 -10.10
N GLY A 184 -27.05 -6.77 -9.88
CA GLY A 184 -26.14 -7.56 -9.04
C GLY A 184 -26.54 -7.54 -7.55
N LEU A 185 -26.01 -8.49 -6.81
CA LEU A 185 -26.19 -8.61 -5.36
C LEU A 185 -25.03 -7.95 -4.59
N ARG A 186 -25.28 -7.49 -3.37
CA ARG A 186 -24.26 -7.22 -2.36
C ARG A 186 -24.28 -8.37 -1.37
N ILE A 187 -23.18 -9.08 -1.22
CA ILE A 187 -23.03 -10.28 -0.39
C ILE A 187 -21.96 -9.98 0.65
N ALA A 188 -22.34 -9.92 1.92
CA ALA A 188 -21.39 -9.70 2.99
C ALA A 188 -20.52 -10.96 3.22
N VAL A 189 -19.22 -10.76 3.35
CA VAL A 189 -18.23 -11.79 3.68
C VAL A 189 -17.43 -11.30 4.89
N ASN A 190 -17.62 -11.97 6.05
CA ASN A 190 -17.10 -11.46 7.32
C ASN A 190 -15.91 -12.27 7.87
N ASP A 191 -15.46 -13.30 7.17
CA ASP A 191 -14.43 -14.25 7.60
C ASP A 191 -13.13 -14.16 6.77
N GLY A 192 -12.98 -13.10 5.95
CA GLY A 192 -11.86 -12.98 5.03
C GLY A 192 -10.51 -12.93 5.77
N ILE A 193 -10.40 -12.13 6.83
CA ILE A 193 -9.17 -11.99 7.62
C ILE A 193 -8.86 -13.32 8.36
N GLU A 194 -9.85 -13.98 8.93
CA GLU A 194 -9.69 -15.27 9.59
C GLU A 194 -9.17 -16.35 8.63
N ARG A 195 -9.73 -16.42 7.43
CA ARG A 195 -9.29 -17.36 6.39
C ARG A 195 -7.86 -17.06 5.93
N HIS A 196 -7.51 -15.79 5.79
CA HIS A 196 -6.15 -15.37 5.46
C HIS A 196 -5.17 -15.80 6.57
N ILE A 197 -5.47 -15.51 7.84
CA ILE A 197 -4.67 -15.96 8.99
C ILE A 197 -4.53 -17.49 8.98
N GLN A 198 -5.61 -18.22 8.73
CA GLN A 198 -5.53 -19.68 8.67
C GLN A 198 -4.63 -20.18 7.55
N ALA A 199 -4.62 -19.53 6.39
CA ALA A 199 -3.70 -19.85 5.30
C ALA A 199 -2.24 -19.61 5.71
N ILE A 200 -1.96 -18.51 6.42
CA ILE A 200 -0.62 -18.23 6.95
C ILE A 200 -0.18 -19.30 7.96
N LEU A 201 -1.07 -19.70 8.88
CA LEU A 201 -0.76 -20.74 9.87
C LEU A 201 -0.50 -22.13 9.25
N ASN A 202 -0.98 -22.38 8.04
CA ASN A 202 -0.79 -23.63 7.32
C ASN A 202 0.50 -23.65 6.47
N LEU A 203 1.26 -22.55 6.42
CA LEU A 203 2.56 -22.53 5.74
C LEU A 203 3.60 -23.33 6.52
N ASP A 204 4.35 -24.18 5.84
CA ASP A 204 5.42 -24.99 6.46
C ASP A 204 6.52 -24.13 7.12
N LEU A 205 6.66 -22.88 6.67
CA LEU A 205 7.60 -21.89 7.21
C LEU A 205 7.10 -21.20 8.50
N VAL A 206 5.85 -21.41 8.92
CA VAL A 206 5.29 -20.79 10.12
C VAL A 206 5.21 -21.77 11.27
N ASP A 207 6.01 -21.52 12.30
CA ASP A 207 6.09 -22.35 13.51
C ASP A 207 5.40 -21.65 14.68
N ALA A 208 4.07 -21.81 14.74
CA ALA A 208 3.25 -21.22 15.81
C ALA A 208 3.61 -21.81 17.20
N ASP A 209 4.09 -23.05 17.27
CA ASP A 209 4.49 -23.67 18.54
C ASP A 209 5.79 -23.08 19.08
N ALA A 210 6.77 -22.80 18.22
CA ALA A 210 7.98 -22.08 18.61
C ALA A 210 7.65 -20.63 19.08
N ILE A 211 6.76 -19.93 18.37
CA ILE A 211 6.31 -18.59 18.76
C ILE A 211 5.63 -18.62 20.13
N ARG A 212 4.72 -19.59 20.35
CA ARG A 212 4.02 -19.78 21.64
C ARG A 212 4.99 -20.11 22.77
N ALA A 213 5.94 -21.01 22.52
CA ALA A 213 6.94 -21.41 23.51
C ALA A 213 7.87 -20.26 23.90
N ARG A 214 8.13 -19.33 22.97
CA ARG A 214 8.95 -18.14 23.22
C ARG A 214 8.26 -17.15 24.15
N GLY A 215 6.91 -17.11 24.17
CA GLY A 215 6.13 -16.27 25.08
C GLY A 215 6.26 -14.78 24.80
N PHE A 216 6.29 -14.37 23.55
CA PHE A 216 6.46 -12.99 23.12
C PHE A 216 5.47 -12.01 23.76
N SER A 217 5.97 -10.82 24.09
CA SER A 217 5.21 -9.62 24.43
C SER A 217 5.42 -8.58 23.33
N ILE A 218 4.36 -8.18 22.63
CA ILE A 218 4.45 -7.39 21.40
C ILE A 218 3.59 -6.13 21.49
N ALA A 219 4.17 -4.97 21.18
CA ALA A 219 3.43 -3.74 20.94
C ALA A 219 2.98 -3.65 19.48
N VAL A 220 1.78 -3.11 19.23
CA VAL A 220 1.22 -2.99 17.86
C VAL A 220 0.73 -1.57 17.65
N ASP A 221 1.23 -0.90 16.61
CA ASP A 221 0.68 0.34 16.10
C ASP A 221 0.05 0.10 14.72
N ALA A 222 -1.26 0.27 14.65
CA ALA A 222 -2.07 0.04 13.45
C ALA A 222 -2.64 1.33 12.86
N VAL A 223 -2.13 2.47 13.25
CA VAL A 223 -2.50 3.82 12.75
C VAL A 223 -4.02 4.07 12.69
N ALA A 224 -4.77 3.52 13.65
CA ALA A 224 -6.24 3.57 13.73
C ALA A 224 -6.95 3.05 12.45
N SER A 225 -6.41 1.98 11.85
CA SER A 225 -6.96 1.35 10.65
C SER A 225 -7.07 -0.18 10.78
N THR A 226 -7.19 -0.89 9.64
CA THR A 226 -7.53 -2.33 9.59
C THR A 226 -6.46 -3.22 10.19
N GLY A 227 -5.23 -2.74 10.31
CA GLY A 227 -4.17 -3.42 11.07
C GLY A 227 -4.55 -3.68 12.53
N GLY A 228 -5.38 -2.80 13.14
CA GLY A 228 -5.89 -2.97 14.51
C GLY A 228 -6.85 -4.15 14.67
N ILE A 229 -7.42 -4.64 13.59
CA ILE A 229 -8.21 -5.87 13.55
C ILE A 229 -7.29 -7.06 13.23
N ALA A 230 -6.57 -7.00 12.11
CA ALA A 230 -5.87 -8.15 11.54
C ALA A 230 -4.63 -8.57 12.35
N ILE A 231 -3.79 -7.63 12.80
CA ILE A 231 -2.55 -7.96 13.51
C ILE A 231 -2.82 -8.58 14.89
N PRO A 232 -3.68 -8.03 15.77
CA PRO A 232 -4.01 -8.70 17.03
C PRO A 232 -4.68 -10.06 16.85
N MET A 233 -5.46 -10.27 15.80
CA MET A 233 -6.05 -11.58 15.49
C MET A 233 -4.95 -12.59 15.10
N LEU A 234 -4.03 -12.21 14.22
CA LEU A 234 -2.89 -13.03 13.82
C LEU A 234 -2.01 -13.39 15.04
N LEU A 235 -1.63 -12.40 15.84
CA LEU A 235 -0.77 -12.61 17.01
C LEU A 235 -1.42 -13.56 18.05
N LYS A 236 -2.73 -13.46 18.26
CA LYS A 236 -3.48 -14.40 19.10
C LYS A 236 -3.45 -15.81 18.52
N ALA A 237 -3.65 -15.96 17.21
CA ALA A 237 -3.63 -17.26 16.52
C ALA A 237 -2.23 -17.90 16.57
N LEU A 238 -1.16 -17.10 16.47
CA LEU A 238 0.23 -17.54 16.65
C LEU A 238 0.59 -17.85 18.11
N GLY A 239 -0.26 -17.49 19.08
CA GLY A 239 -0.04 -17.79 20.51
C GLY A 239 0.89 -16.79 21.22
N VAL A 240 0.95 -15.55 20.76
CA VAL A 240 1.65 -14.45 21.43
C VAL A 240 1.07 -14.23 22.83
N ALA A 241 1.93 -14.15 23.86
CA ALA A 241 1.49 -14.14 25.25
C ALA A 241 0.86 -12.80 25.68
N ARG A 242 1.39 -11.68 25.20
CA ARG A 242 0.90 -10.35 25.53
C ARG A 242 0.93 -9.41 24.32
N ILE A 243 -0.14 -8.65 24.12
CA ILE A 243 -0.28 -7.68 23.04
C ILE A 243 -0.63 -6.34 23.65
N GLU A 244 0.22 -5.33 23.42
CA GLU A 244 0.00 -3.94 23.78
C GLU A 244 -0.45 -3.16 22.55
N GLY A 245 -1.73 -2.79 22.49
CA GLY A 245 -2.30 -2.09 21.33
C GLY A 245 -2.10 -0.58 21.45
N LEU A 246 -1.46 0.01 20.45
CA LEU A 246 -1.41 1.44 20.20
C LEU A 246 -2.17 1.73 18.90
N HIS A 247 -3.13 2.66 18.92
CA HIS A 247 -3.92 3.03 17.74
C HIS A 247 -4.55 1.84 16.99
N CYS A 248 -5.03 0.82 17.73
CA CYS A 248 -5.64 -0.38 17.15
C CYS A 248 -7.16 -0.26 16.91
N GLU A 249 -7.84 0.76 17.40
CA GLU A 249 -9.24 1.00 17.10
C GLU A 249 -9.40 1.57 15.67
N PRO A 250 -10.13 0.91 14.75
CA PRO A 250 -10.16 1.29 13.34
C PRO A 250 -11.10 2.47 13.08
N THR A 251 -10.79 3.63 13.65
CA THR A 251 -11.61 4.85 13.55
C THR A 251 -11.40 5.61 12.24
N GLY A 252 -10.30 5.35 11.52
CA GLY A 252 -9.90 6.09 10.33
C GLY A 252 -9.37 7.50 10.58
N HIS A 253 -9.29 7.91 11.85
CA HIS A 253 -8.64 9.15 12.26
C HIS A 253 -7.19 8.85 12.62
N PHE A 254 -6.29 8.99 11.64
CA PHE A 254 -4.89 8.66 11.82
C PHE A 254 -4.22 9.61 12.83
N PRO A 255 -3.70 9.09 13.95
CA PRO A 255 -3.10 9.91 15.01
C PRO A 255 -1.74 10.49 14.60
N HIS A 256 -1.05 9.84 13.67
CA HIS A 256 0.20 10.30 13.08
C HIS A 256 0.16 10.08 11.55
N ASN A 257 1.20 10.53 10.84
CA ASN A 257 1.30 10.25 9.40
C ASN A 257 1.34 8.74 9.17
N PRO A 258 0.48 8.20 8.29
CA PRO A 258 0.35 6.76 8.11
C PRO A 258 1.52 6.09 7.38
N GLU A 259 2.50 6.84 6.90
CA GLU A 259 3.74 6.27 6.38
C GLU A 259 4.65 5.83 7.55
N PRO A 260 5.01 4.54 7.67
CA PRO A 260 5.72 4.02 8.84
C PRO A 260 7.23 4.34 8.80
N LEU A 261 7.55 5.64 8.85
CA LEU A 261 8.93 6.16 8.93
C LEU A 261 9.27 6.58 10.35
N ARG A 262 10.55 6.47 10.75
CA ARG A 262 11.05 6.79 12.10
C ARG A 262 10.50 8.10 12.67
N LYS A 263 10.45 9.15 11.85
CA LYS A 263 9.96 10.48 12.26
C LYS A 263 8.47 10.55 12.64
N HIS A 264 7.71 9.48 12.41
CA HIS A 264 6.28 9.38 12.70
C HIS A 264 5.95 8.37 13.80
N LEU A 265 6.96 7.66 14.33
CA LEU A 265 6.80 6.48 15.18
C LEU A 265 7.34 6.68 16.61
N ASP A 266 7.41 7.94 17.10
CA ASP A 266 7.96 8.23 18.42
C ASP A 266 7.18 7.53 19.54
N GLU A 267 5.84 7.45 19.43
CA GLU A 267 5.01 6.84 20.46
C GLU A 267 5.28 5.36 20.65
N ILE A 268 5.31 4.57 19.58
CA ILE A 268 5.59 3.13 19.71
C ILE A 268 7.06 2.86 20.07
N CYS A 269 7.99 3.68 19.56
CA CYS A 269 9.41 3.58 19.92
C CYS A 269 9.64 3.82 21.42
N ALA A 270 8.83 4.68 22.06
CA ALA A 270 8.84 4.87 23.52
C ALA A 270 8.07 3.75 24.25
N LEU A 271 6.94 3.30 23.70
CA LEU A 271 6.06 2.30 24.32
C LEU A 271 6.76 0.94 24.49
N VAL A 272 7.52 0.48 23.48
CA VAL A 272 8.15 -0.84 23.49
C VAL A 272 9.07 -1.03 24.69
N PRO A 273 10.08 -0.18 24.97
CA PRO A 273 10.92 -0.33 26.17
C PRO A 273 10.17 -0.02 27.47
N GLU A 274 9.23 0.94 27.50
CA GLU A 274 8.44 1.29 28.66
C GLU A 274 7.62 0.10 29.17
N THR A 275 6.95 -0.60 28.25
CA THR A 275 6.12 -1.77 28.55
C THR A 275 6.91 -3.08 28.60
N LYS A 276 8.20 -3.03 28.32
CA LYS A 276 9.09 -4.21 28.21
C LYS A 276 8.56 -5.25 27.22
N CYS A 277 8.10 -4.78 26.06
CA CYS A 277 7.79 -5.64 24.96
C CYS A 277 9.07 -6.15 24.29
N ASP A 278 9.04 -7.38 23.77
CA ASP A 278 10.16 -7.97 23.03
C ASP A 278 10.39 -7.27 21.68
N LEU A 279 9.33 -6.72 21.10
CA LEU A 279 9.35 -5.91 19.88
C LEU A 279 8.04 -5.15 19.69
N GLY A 280 8.07 -4.18 18.79
CA GLY A 280 6.91 -3.49 18.23
C GLY A 280 6.66 -3.88 16.78
N ILE A 281 5.39 -3.89 16.38
CA ILE A 281 4.92 -4.09 15.00
C ILE A 281 4.18 -2.84 14.57
N VAL A 282 4.56 -2.27 13.43
CA VAL A 282 3.91 -1.12 12.82
C VAL A 282 3.47 -1.48 11.42
N VAL A 283 2.22 -1.19 11.09
CA VAL A 283 1.66 -1.39 9.75
C VAL A 283 1.00 -0.11 9.24
N ASP A 284 0.94 0.04 7.93
CA ASP A 284 0.18 1.12 7.30
C ASP A 284 -1.33 0.81 7.25
N PRO A 285 -2.19 1.77 6.82
CA PRO A 285 -3.64 1.63 6.92
C PRO A 285 -4.26 0.39 6.29
N ASP A 286 -3.68 -0.15 5.23
CA ASP A 286 -4.17 -1.31 4.47
C ASP A 286 -3.29 -2.56 4.61
N VAL A 287 -2.28 -2.51 5.51
CA VAL A 287 -1.51 -3.67 5.98
C VAL A 287 -0.68 -4.33 4.88
N ASP A 288 -0.22 -3.55 3.91
CA ASP A 288 0.71 -4.02 2.87
C ASP A 288 2.18 -3.68 3.18
N ARG A 289 2.45 -2.83 4.24
CA ARG A 289 3.78 -2.47 4.73
C ARG A 289 3.95 -2.86 6.18
N LEU A 290 5.19 -3.21 6.54
CA LEU A 290 5.56 -3.73 7.85
C LEU A 290 6.90 -3.18 8.32
N VAL A 291 6.92 -2.60 9.51
CA VAL A 291 8.14 -2.18 10.19
C VAL A 291 8.18 -2.76 11.59
N PHE A 292 9.34 -3.18 12.05
CA PHE A 292 9.56 -3.63 13.41
C PHE A 292 10.31 -2.58 14.22
N VAL A 293 9.96 -2.50 15.51
CA VAL A 293 10.67 -1.74 16.54
C VAL A 293 11.33 -2.75 17.47
N SER A 294 12.62 -2.61 17.72
CA SER A 294 13.35 -3.49 18.62
C SER A 294 13.03 -3.20 20.09
N GLU A 295 13.39 -4.12 20.98
CA GLU A 295 13.14 -4.03 22.42
C GLU A 295 13.74 -2.80 23.11
N ASP A 296 14.75 -2.17 22.50
CA ASP A 296 15.38 -0.94 22.93
C ASP A 296 14.70 0.35 22.44
N GLY A 297 13.64 0.21 21.63
CA GLY A 297 12.89 1.31 21.02
C GLY A 297 13.48 1.82 19.70
N GLU A 298 14.56 1.24 19.20
CA GLU A 298 15.12 1.58 17.90
C GLU A 298 14.43 0.81 16.77
N LEU A 299 14.32 1.43 15.59
CA LEU A 299 13.75 0.74 14.44
C LEU A 299 14.66 -0.39 13.95
N PHE A 300 14.06 -1.53 13.68
CA PHE A 300 14.73 -2.59 12.91
C PHE A 300 15.07 -2.11 11.48
N GLY A 301 14.28 -1.18 10.96
CA GLY A 301 14.39 -0.53 9.67
C GLY A 301 13.47 -1.18 8.62
N GLU A 302 12.74 -0.34 7.86
CA GLU A 302 11.78 -0.80 6.86
C GLU A 302 12.42 -1.72 5.79
N GLU A 303 13.61 -1.38 5.33
CA GLU A 303 14.39 -2.16 4.36
C GLU A 303 14.76 -3.55 4.92
N TYR A 304 15.01 -3.64 6.22
CA TYR A 304 15.50 -4.86 6.86
C TYR A 304 14.39 -5.85 7.22
N THR A 305 13.13 -5.45 7.15
CA THR A 305 12.00 -6.40 7.24
C THR A 305 12.11 -7.48 6.17
N LEU A 306 12.28 -7.08 4.91
CA LEU A 306 12.46 -8.00 3.78
C LEU A 306 13.77 -8.80 3.91
N VAL A 307 14.85 -8.17 4.37
CA VAL A 307 16.17 -8.80 4.58
C VAL A 307 16.08 -9.94 5.61
N ALA A 308 15.42 -9.70 6.75
CA ALA A 308 15.27 -10.73 7.79
C ALA A 308 14.37 -11.89 7.37
N VAL A 309 13.27 -11.59 6.69
CA VAL A 309 12.38 -12.63 6.14
C VAL A 309 13.11 -13.46 5.08
N ALA A 310 13.93 -12.81 4.22
CA ALA A 310 14.75 -13.50 3.24
C ALA A 310 15.82 -14.39 3.89
N ASP A 311 16.50 -13.88 4.93
CA ASP A 311 17.51 -14.66 5.67
C ASP A 311 16.90 -15.94 6.27
N TYR A 312 15.70 -15.84 6.83
CA TYR A 312 14.97 -16.99 7.34
C TYR A 312 14.54 -17.95 6.21
N LEU A 313 13.85 -17.44 5.21
CA LEU A 313 13.30 -18.27 4.13
C LEU A 313 14.41 -19.01 3.38
N LEU A 314 15.50 -18.35 3.05
CA LEU A 314 16.60 -18.93 2.25
C LEU A 314 17.39 -20.00 3.00
N GLN A 315 17.29 -20.10 4.34
CA GLN A 315 17.81 -21.23 5.12
C GLN A 315 17.04 -22.52 4.82
N HIS A 316 15.76 -22.43 4.48
CA HIS A 316 14.87 -23.56 4.24
C HIS A 316 14.61 -23.79 2.75
N HIS A 317 14.44 -22.73 1.98
CA HIS A 317 14.09 -22.74 0.56
C HIS A 317 15.04 -21.84 -0.24
N PRO A 318 16.28 -22.29 -0.54
CA PRO A 318 17.19 -21.54 -1.42
C PRO A 318 16.55 -21.29 -2.79
N GLY A 319 16.69 -20.05 -3.30
CA GLY A 319 16.08 -19.68 -4.58
C GLY A 319 16.38 -18.26 -4.99
N HIS A 320 15.67 -17.80 -6.02
CA HIS A 320 15.79 -16.42 -6.48
C HIS A 320 14.96 -15.48 -5.61
N VAL A 321 15.52 -14.31 -5.26
CA VAL A 321 14.79 -13.25 -4.54
C VAL A 321 14.79 -11.95 -5.36
N VAL A 322 13.71 -11.17 -5.21
CA VAL A 322 13.49 -9.96 -6.00
C VAL A 322 13.15 -8.78 -5.11
N SER A 323 13.77 -7.61 -5.37
CA SER A 323 13.25 -6.33 -4.88
C SER A 323 13.18 -5.30 -5.99
N ASN A 324 12.84 -4.05 -5.67
CA ASN A 324 12.95 -2.98 -6.64
C ASN A 324 14.33 -2.29 -6.60
N LEU A 325 14.64 -1.52 -7.66
CA LEU A 325 15.92 -0.82 -7.82
C LEU A 325 16.23 0.19 -6.70
N SER A 326 15.23 0.68 -5.97
CA SER A 326 15.40 1.63 -4.86
C SER A 326 15.51 0.96 -3.48
N SER A 327 15.46 -0.37 -3.40
CA SER A 327 15.61 -1.12 -2.16
C SER A 327 17.07 -1.30 -1.78
N SER A 328 17.31 -1.58 -0.48
CA SER A 328 18.66 -1.79 0.05
C SER A 328 19.36 -2.98 -0.62
N ARG A 329 20.67 -2.81 -0.85
CA ARG A 329 21.55 -3.89 -1.30
C ARG A 329 21.70 -5.03 -0.28
N ALA A 330 21.29 -4.80 0.98
CA ALA A 330 21.37 -5.82 2.02
C ALA A 330 20.62 -7.12 1.64
N LEU A 331 19.54 -7.04 0.85
CA LEU A 331 18.84 -8.23 0.35
C LEU A 331 19.75 -9.04 -0.60
N ARG A 332 20.48 -8.38 -1.49
CA ARG A 332 21.47 -9.05 -2.37
C ARG A 332 22.54 -9.75 -1.54
N ASP A 333 23.07 -9.07 -0.53
CA ASP A 333 24.13 -9.62 0.32
C ASP A 333 23.64 -10.87 1.09
N ILE A 334 22.37 -10.88 1.51
CA ILE A 334 21.74 -12.06 2.13
C ILE A 334 21.53 -13.18 1.11
N ALA A 335 21.08 -12.88 -0.10
CA ALA A 335 20.97 -13.90 -1.15
C ALA A 335 22.33 -14.57 -1.43
N GLU A 336 23.39 -13.78 -1.57
CA GLU A 336 24.76 -14.27 -1.76
C GLU A 336 25.23 -15.13 -0.58
N ARG A 337 24.94 -14.74 0.67
CA ARG A 337 25.25 -15.50 1.89
C ARG A 337 24.66 -16.92 1.85
N HIS A 338 23.46 -17.06 1.29
CA HIS A 338 22.78 -18.36 1.15
C HIS A 338 23.01 -19.04 -0.20
N ASN A 339 24.02 -18.62 -1.00
CA ASN A 339 24.27 -19.12 -2.36
C ASN A 339 23.01 -19.08 -3.25
N SER A 340 22.16 -18.10 -3.01
CA SER A 340 20.93 -17.80 -3.76
C SER A 340 21.17 -16.63 -4.72
N THR A 341 20.22 -16.40 -5.64
CA THR A 341 20.35 -15.35 -6.65
C THR A 341 19.39 -14.19 -6.40
N TYR A 342 19.74 -13.02 -6.90
CA TYR A 342 18.97 -11.78 -6.71
C TYR A 342 18.80 -11.04 -8.04
N SER A 343 17.65 -10.41 -8.23
CA SER A 343 17.45 -9.36 -9.24
C SER A 343 16.62 -8.21 -8.70
N ALA A 344 16.73 -7.04 -9.36
CA ALA A 344 15.96 -5.85 -9.04
C ALA A 344 15.09 -5.44 -10.24
N SER A 345 13.82 -5.16 -9.99
CA SER A 345 12.86 -4.64 -10.98
C SER A 345 12.77 -3.10 -10.94
N ALA A 346 12.02 -2.52 -11.88
CA ALA A 346 11.52 -1.16 -11.73
C ALA A 346 10.73 -1.02 -10.40
N VAL A 347 10.64 0.21 -9.89
CA VAL A 347 9.91 0.49 -8.64
C VAL A 347 8.40 0.35 -8.84
N GLY A 348 7.76 -0.31 -7.89
CA GLY A 348 6.33 -0.59 -7.83
C GLY A 348 6.03 -2.08 -7.85
N GLU A 349 5.09 -2.48 -7.01
CA GLU A 349 4.73 -3.89 -6.77
C GLU A 349 4.47 -4.68 -8.05
N VAL A 350 3.75 -4.10 -9.02
CA VAL A 350 3.44 -4.77 -10.31
C VAL A 350 4.72 -5.20 -11.03
N HIS A 351 5.78 -4.40 -10.96
CA HIS A 351 7.06 -4.71 -11.59
C HIS A 351 7.84 -5.77 -10.81
N VAL A 352 7.80 -5.69 -9.47
CA VAL A 352 8.38 -6.73 -8.60
C VAL A 352 7.73 -8.07 -8.87
N VAL A 353 6.39 -8.13 -8.87
CA VAL A 353 5.62 -9.36 -9.16
C VAL A 353 5.92 -9.92 -10.55
N ALA A 354 6.01 -9.05 -11.57
CA ALA A 354 6.36 -9.48 -12.93
C ALA A 354 7.75 -10.12 -12.99
N GLU A 355 8.76 -9.52 -12.36
CA GLU A 355 10.12 -10.05 -12.28
C GLU A 355 10.16 -11.36 -11.47
N MET A 356 9.44 -11.43 -10.34
CA MET A 356 9.33 -12.65 -9.54
C MET A 356 8.80 -13.83 -10.36
N LYS A 357 7.73 -13.61 -11.14
CA LYS A 357 7.16 -14.64 -12.02
C LYS A 357 8.12 -15.04 -13.12
N ALA A 358 8.81 -14.08 -13.74
CA ALA A 358 9.77 -14.33 -14.80
C ALA A 358 10.98 -15.17 -14.33
N LYS A 359 11.38 -14.99 -13.07
CA LYS A 359 12.53 -15.67 -12.45
C LYS A 359 12.18 -16.90 -11.62
N GLY A 360 10.89 -17.16 -11.38
CA GLY A 360 10.45 -18.20 -10.43
C GLY A 360 10.94 -17.90 -9.01
N ALA A 361 10.86 -16.64 -8.59
CA ALA A 361 11.38 -16.21 -7.29
C ALA A 361 10.61 -16.83 -6.13
N VAL A 362 11.31 -17.19 -5.07
CA VAL A 362 10.74 -17.76 -3.83
C VAL A 362 10.28 -16.69 -2.86
N LEU A 363 10.81 -15.46 -2.98
CA LEU A 363 10.45 -14.30 -2.17
C LEU A 363 10.70 -13.03 -2.97
N GLY A 364 9.87 -12.03 -2.74
CA GLY A 364 10.11 -10.68 -3.22
C GLY A 364 9.58 -9.63 -2.25
N GLY A 365 9.72 -8.38 -2.65
CA GLY A 365 9.21 -7.27 -1.86
C GLY A 365 9.78 -5.93 -2.24
N GLU A 366 9.47 -4.93 -1.43
CA GLU A 366 9.97 -3.58 -1.58
C GLU A 366 10.60 -3.11 -0.26
N GLY A 367 11.56 -2.18 -0.35
CA GLY A 367 12.25 -1.61 0.81
C GLY A 367 11.39 -0.76 1.75
N ASN A 368 10.10 -0.76 1.56
CA ASN A 368 9.09 -0.15 2.44
C ASN A 368 8.46 -1.15 3.43
N GLY A 369 9.08 -2.32 3.62
CA GLY A 369 8.60 -3.40 4.47
C GLY A 369 7.55 -4.31 3.83
N GLY A 370 7.27 -4.15 2.54
CA GLY A 370 6.34 -5.01 1.80
C GLY A 370 6.96 -6.36 1.47
N ILE A 371 6.38 -7.44 1.97
CA ILE A 371 6.79 -8.84 1.74
C ILE A 371 5.85 -9.47 0.72
N ILE A 372 6.40 -10.15 -0.29
CA ILE A 372 5.63 -10.93 -1.27
C ILE A 372 6.10 -12.37 -1.21
N LEU A 373 5.24 -13.27 -0.76
CA LEU A 373 5.49 -14.72 -0.67
C LEU A 373 4.63 -15.46 -1.70
N PRO A 374 5.20 -15.90 -2.85
CA PRO A 374 4.45 -16.56 -3.92
C PRO A 374 3.70 -17.82 -3.51
N GLU A 375 4.18 -18.52 -2.48
CA GLU A 375 3.51 -19.70 -1.91
C GLU A 375 2.12 -19.34 -1.36
N LEU A 376 1.94 -18.11 -0.88
CA LEU A 376 0.67 -17.60 -0.37
C LEU A 376 -0.09 -16.84 -1.47
N HIS A 377 0.49 -15.74 -1.96
CA HIS A 377 -0.03 -14.95 -3.07
C HIS A 377 1.02 -13.97 -3.63
N TYR A 378 0.70 -13.33 -4.78
CA TYR A 378 1.57 -12.33 -5.42
C TYR A 378 1.14 -10.90 -5.07
N GLY A 379 1.12 -10.56 -3.77
CA GLY A 379 0.86 -9.22 -3.25
C GLY A 379 1.68 -8.97 -2.00
N ARG A 380 1.89 -7.70 -1.67
CA ARG A 380 2.60 -7.33 -0.43
C ARG A 380 1.70 -7.61 0.77
N ASP A 381 2.25 -8.30 1.76
CA ASP A 381 1.50 -8.83 2.89
C ASP A 381 2.28 -8.70 4.21
N ALA A 382 1.83 -7.77 5.05
CA ALA A 382 2.41 -7.58 6.37
C ALA A 382 2.09 -8.75 7.33
N LEU A 383 0.94 -9.44 7.16
CA LEU A 383 0.56 -10.54 8.05
C LEU A 383 1.53 -11.73 7.90
N VAL A 384 1.81 -12.15 6.66
CA VAL A 384 2.80 -13.21 6.44
C VAL A 384 4.20 -12.79 6.87
N GLY A 385 4.55 -11.50 6.63
CA GLY A 385 5.82 -10.94 7.10
C GLY A 385 5.98 -11.03 8.62
N VAL A 386 4.94 -10.71 9.39
CA VAL A 386 4.92 -10.86 10.86
C VAL A 386 5.11 -12.33 11.26
N ALA A 387 4.38 -13.26 10.66
CA ALA A 387 4.44 -14.68 11.03
C ALA A 387 5.84 -15.28 10.77
N LEU A 388 6.43 -14.98 9.62
CA LEU A 388 7.77 -15.45 9.26
C LEU A 388 8.86 -14.83 10.14
N PHE A 389 8.78 -13.53 10.40
CA PHE A 389 9.73 -12.85 11.27
C PHE A 389 9.68 -13.38 12.71
N LEU A 390 8.48 -13.55 13.27
CA LEU A 390 8.32 -14.08 14.63
C LEU A 390 8.78 -15.53 14.73
N THR A 391 8.52 -16.36 13.71
CA THR A 391 9.05 -17.74 13.63
C THR A 391 10.57 -17.71 13.66
N TYR A 392 11.18 -16.89 12.80
CA TYR A 392 12.64 -16.78 12.76
C TYR A 392 13.22 -16.35 14.11
N LEU A 393 12.65 -15.30 14.70
CA LEU A 393 13.14 -14.79 16.00
C LEU A 393 12.94 -15.82 17.13
N ALA A 394 11.86 -16.60 17.10
CA ALA A 394 11.59 -17.66 18.08
C ALA A 394 12.60 -18.79 17.97
N GLN A 395 12.85 -19.30 16.76
CA GLN A 395 13.78 -20.42 16.52
C GLN A 395 15.23 -20.03 16.74
N ARG A 396 15.62 -18.84 16.29
CA ARG A 396 16.98 -18.33 16.47
C ARG A 396 17.31 -18.06 17.94
N GLY A 397 16.32 -17.58 18.72
CA GLY A 397 16.55 -17.00 20.04
C GLY A 397 17.22 -15.62 20.00
N GLY A 398 17.42 -15.03 21.16
CA GLY A 398 17.96 -13.67 21.29
C GLY A 398 16.89 -12.59 21.14
N THR A 399 17.31 -11.35 20.89
CA THR A 399 16.46 -10.16 20.80
C THR A 399 16.34 -9.67 19.35
N CYS A 400 15.38 -8.77 19.11
CA CYS A 400 15.19 -8.15 17.80
C CYS A 400 16.42 -7.32 17.40
N SER A 401 16.98 -6.51 18.30
CA SER A 401 18.19 -5.72 18.06
C SER A 401 19.43 -6.61 17.81
N ALA A 402 19.55 -7.74 18.52
CA ALA A 402 20.62 -8.70 18.27
C ALA A 402 20.53 -9.37 16.89
N LEU A 403 19.33 -9.62 16.40
CA LEU A 403 19.11 -10.07 15.02
C LEU A 403 19.52 -8.97 14.02
N ARG A 404 19.06 -7.73 14.22
CA ARG A 404 19.41 -6.59 13.35
C ARG A 404 20.92 -6.38 13.22
N ALA A 405 21.64 -6.53 14.33
CA ALA A 405 23.11 -6.37 14.37
C ALA A 405 23.88 -7.40 13.53
N THR A 406 23.23 -8.48 13.07
CA THR A 406 23.88 -9.51 12.21
C THR A 406 23.87 -9.15 10.72
N TYR A 407 23.12 -8.14 10.34
CA TYR A 407 23.03 -7.66 8.97
C TYR A 407 23.99 -6.51 8.69
N PRO A 408 24.46 -6.37 7.44
CA PRO A 408 25.24 -5.19 7.06
C PRO A 408 24.46 -3.92 7.38
N ASN A 409 25.15 -2.89 7.82
CA ASN A 409 24.51 -1.61 8.10
C ASN A 409 24.69 -0.71 6.88
N TYR A 410 23.57 -0.40 6.24
CA TYR A 410 23.49 0.58 5.16
C TYR A 410 22.55 1.71 5.57
N ALA A 411 22.90 2.93 5.16
CA ALA A 411 22.08 4.11 5.34
C ALA A 411 21.66 4.67 3.98
N MET A 412 20.44 5.19 3.91
CA MET A 412 19.88 5.74 2.69
C MET A 412 19.61 7.23 2.83
N ALA A 413 19.85 7.99 1.76
CA ALA A 413 19.34 9.34 1.60
C ALA A 413 18.34 9.38 0.45
N LYS A 414 17.20 10.09 0.68
CA LYS A 414 16.10 10.24 -0.29
C LYS A 414 15.87 11.72 -0.52
N GLU A 415 16.43 12.22 -1.62
CA GLU A 415 16.40 13.63 -1.99
C GLU A 415 15.53 13.84 -3.24
N LYS A 416 15.13 15.09 -3.49
CA LYS A 416 14.47 15.51 -4.72
C LYS A 416 15.12 16.78 -5.26
N MET A 417 15.19 16.87 -6.57
CA MET A 417 15.64 18.07 -7.28
C MET A 417 14.54 18.57 -8.19
N ASP A 418 14.14 19.82 -8.02
CA ASP A 418 13.18 20.48 -8.91
C ASP A 418 13.85 20.74 -10.27
N LEU A 419 13.11 20.51 -11.35
CA LEU A 419 13.56 20.75 -12.71
C LEU A 419 12.73 21.88 -13.34
N ASP A 420 13.38 22.63 -14.24
CA ASP A 420 12.64 23.49 -15.16
C ASP A 420 11.77 22.57 -16.07
N PRO A 421 10.46 22.84 -16.21
CA PRO A 421 9.55 22.03 -17.03
C PRO A 421 9.97 21.88 -18.50
N SER A 422 10.87 22.72 -19.00
CA SER A 422 11.41 22.65 -20.36
C SER A 422 12.53 21.62 -20.53
N ILE A 423 13.07 21.08 -19.42
CA ILE A 423 14.16 20.11 -19.46
C ILE A 423 13.62 18.72 -19.82
N ASP A 424 14.18 18.13 -20.87
CA ASP A 424 13.94 16.71 -21.19
C ASP A 424 14.67 15.84 -20.18
N THR A 425 13.90 15.38 -19.20
CA THR A 425 14.43 14.55 -18.08
C THR A 425 14.99 13.22 -18.58
N ASP A 426 14.40 12.60 -19.61
CA ASP A 426 14.86 11.33 -20.14
C ASP A 426 16.21 11.50 -20.86
N ALA A 427 16.39 12.60 -21.62
CA ALA A 427 17.67 12.94 -22.24
C ALA A 427 18.75 13.26 -21.18
N LEU A 428 18.38 13.93 -20.08
CA LEU A 428 19.29 14.23 -18.97
C LEU A 428 19.78 12.95 -18.30
N LEU A 429 18.87 12.04 -17.96
CA LEU A 429 19.20 10.74 -17.35
C LEU A 429 20.04 9.88 -18.29
N ALA A 430 19.76 9.87 -19.60
CA ALA A 430 20.56 9.14 -20.59
C ALA A 430 22.02 9.64 -20.63
N ARG A 431 22.25 10.97 -20.50
CA ARG A 431 23.63 11.53 -20.39
C ARG A 431 24.36 11.03 -19.14
N VAL A 432 23.66 10.93 -18.01
CA VAL A 432 24.25 10.38 -16.78
C VAL A 432 24.63 8.90 -16.98
N ALA A 433 23.76 8.11 -17.62
CA ALA A 433 24.07 6.70 -17.90
C ALA A 433 25.30 6.55 -18.79
N VAL A 434 25.42 7.36 -19.85
CA VAL A 434 26.59 7.36 -20.74
C VAL A 434 27.87 7.78 -19.99
N ALA A 435 27.78 8.80 -19.12
CA ALA A 435 28.92 9.29 -18.35
C ALA A 435 29.47 8.28 -17.33
N HIS A 436 28.71 7.22 -17.00
CA HIS A 436 29.10 6.17 -16.05
C HIS A 436 29.00 4.77 -16.67
N GLN A 437 29.11 4.66 -18.01
CA GLN A 437 28.93 3.39 -18.73
C GLN A 437 29.91 2.28 -18.28
N GLU A 438 31.07 2.66 -17.73
CA GLU A 438 32.06 1.72 -17.18
C GLU A 438 31.57 0.96 -15.95
N LEU A 439 30.55 1.49 -15.25
CA LEU A 439 29.88 0.86 -14.11
C LEU A 439 28.63 0.06 -14.51
N ASN A 440 28.36 -0.03 -15.82
CA ASN A 440 27.21 -0.76 -16.36
C ASN A 440 25.87 -0.38 -15.68
N PRO A 441 25.45 0.90 -15.73
CA PRO A 441 24.27 1.38 -15.03
C PRO A 441 22.99 0.71 -15.53
N SER A 442 22.06 0.40 -14.61
CA SER A 442 20.73 -0.04 -14.96
C SER A 442 19.89 1.15 -15.45
N THR A 443 19.21 0.96 -16.59
CA THR A 443 18.28 1.95 -17.17
C THR A 443 16.84 1.46 -17.21
N VAL A 444 16.50 0.45 -16.40
CA VAL A 444 15.17 -0.16 -16.35
C VAL A 444 14.12 0.81 -15.80
N ASP A 445 14.51 1.69 -14.85
CA ASP A 445 13.64 2.71 -14.25
C ASP A 445 14.49 3.93 -13.90
N GLY A 446 14.62 4.87 -14.82
CA GLY A 446 15.58 5.96 -14.68
C GLY A 446 17.03 5.47 -14.84
N VAL A 447 17.91 5.82 -13.93
CA VAL A 447 19.33 5.40 -13.96
C VAL A 447 19.79 4.99 -12.57
N LYS A 448 20.16 3.73 -12.39
CA LYS A 448 20.82 3.25 -11.18
C LYS A 448 22.27 2.91 -11.49
N ILE A 449 23.17 3.44 -10.66
CA ILE A 449 24.62 3.19 -10.73
C ILE A 449 25.03 2.49 -9.43
N ASP A 450 25.53 1.28 -9.54
CA ASP A 450 26.09 0.50 -8.43
C ASP A 450 27.61 0.70 -8.36
N PHE A 451 28.09 1.12 -7.20
CA PHE A 451 29.50 1.13 -6.83
C PHE A 451 29.80 -0.08 -5.93
N PRO A 452 31.06 -0.38 -5.62
CA PRO A 452 31.41 -1.55 -4.79
C PRO A 452 30.69 -1.58 -3.43
N ASP A 453 30.50 -0.42 -2.78
CA ASP A 453 30.01 -0.28 -1.41
C ASP A 453 28.74 0.60 -1.28
N ARG A 454 28.27 1.21 -2.36
CA ARG A 454 27.16 2.16 -2.38
C ARG A 454 26.43 2.16 -3.72
N TRP A 455 25.30 2.85 -3.83
CA TRP A 455 24.62 3.06 -5.10
C TRP A 455 23.89 4.40 -5.13
N VAL A 456 23.58 4.89 -6.34
CA VAL A 456 22.67 6.01 -6.59
C VAL A 456 21.61 5.60 -7.60
N HIS A 457 20.37 5.99 -7.35
CA HIS A 457 19.24 5.76 -8.25
C HIS A 457 18.52 7.09 -8.53
N LEU A 458 18.52 7.50 -9.79
CA LEU A 458 17.94 8.73 -10.31
C LEU A 458 16.69 8.42 -11.08
N ARG A 459 15.54 8.96 -10.66
CA ARG A 459 14.24 8.67 -11.28
C ARG A 459 13.46 9.94 -11.51
N LYS A 460 12.82 10.06 -12.68
CA LYS A 460 11.82 11.11 -12.90
C LYS A 460 10.56 10.84 -12.06
N SER A 461 9.90 11.89 -11.61
CA SER A 461 8.55 11.79 -11.07
C SER A 461 7.54 11.74 -12.21
N ASN A 462 6.51 10.91 -12.08
CA ASN A 462 5.42 10.84 -13.05
C ASN A 462 4.36 11.96 -12.83
N THR A 463 4.47 12.73 -11.74
CA THR A 463 3.44 13.67 -11.31
C THR A 463 3.95 15.11 -11.12
N GLU A 464 5.26 15.29 -11.01
CA GLU A 464 5.91 16.57 -10.72
C GLU A 464 7.16 16.72 -11.58
N PRO A 465 7.56 17.95 -11.96
CA PRO A 465 8.80 18.18 -12.70
C PRO A 465 10.03 18.08 -11.77
N ILE A 466 10.26 16.89 -11.20
CA ILE A 466 11.37 16.61 -10.29
C ILE A 466 12.11 15.34 -10.69
N ILE A 467 13.40 15.28 -10.34
CA ILE A 467 14.16 14.03 -10.24
C ILE A 467 14.24 13.62 -8.77
N ARG A 468 13.93 12.38 -8.48
CA ARG A 468 14.21 11.73 -7.20
C ARG A 468 15.61 11.17 -7.23
N ILE A 469 16.40 11.49 -6.20
CA ILE A 469 17.79 11.06 -6.02
C ILE A 469 17.82 10.20 -4.77
N TYR A 470 17.89 8.88 -4.95
CA TYR A 470 18.01 7.95 -3.85
C TYR A 470 19.43 7.40 -3.85
N THR A 471 20.04 7.34 -2.68
CA THR A 471 21.38 6.84 -2.49
C THR A 471 21.46 5.91 -1.30
N GLU A 472 22.36 4.96 -1.34
CA GLU A 472 22.70 4.11 -0.20
C GLU A 472 24.21 4.03 -0.07
N ALA A 473 24.70 4.09 1.17
CA ALA A 473 26.12 3.97 1.52
C ALA A 473 26.28 3.35 2.92
N PRO A 474 27.50 2.97 3.35
CA PRO A 474 27.73 2.41 4.69
C PRO A 474 27.32 3.34 5.84
N THR A 475 27.35 4.65 5.65
CA THR A 475 26.97 5.65 6.66
C THR A 475 26.00 6.68 6.09
N GLN A 476 25.21 7.30 6.96
CA GLN A 476 24.27 8.36 6.59
C GLN A 476 24.98 9.55 5.92
N ALA A 477 26.13 9.96 6.46
CA ALA A 477 26.90 11.06 5.90
C ALA A 477 27.41 10.77 4.48
N GLU A 478 27.81 9.54 4.21
CA GLU A 478 28.26 9.13 2.87
C GLU A 478 27.09 9.04 1.89
N ALA A 479 25.91 8.57 2.34
CA ALA A 479 24.71 8.54 1.50
C ALA A 479 24.26 9.97 1.13
N GLU A 480 24.23 10.90 2.07
CA GLU A 480 23.90 12.30 1.85
C GLU A 480 24.94 13.01 0.95
N ALA A 481 26.22 12.74 1.15
CA ALA A 481 27.29 13.27 0.30
C ALA A 481 27.14 12.80 -1.15
N LEU A 482 26.82 11.52 -1.36
CA LEU A 482 26.56 10.96 -2.68
C LEU A 482 25.33 11.59 -3.36
N ALA A 483 24.25 11.80 -2.61
CA ALA A 483 23.05 12.48 -3.11
C ALA A 483 23.37 13.92 -3.56
N THR A 484 24.13 14.67 -2.75
CA THR A 484 24.59 16.03 -3.05
C THR A 484 25.47 16.07 -4.30
N GLU A 485 26.41 15.14 -4.42
CA GLU A 485 27.29 15.01 -5.60
C GLU A 485 26.47 14.83 -6.89
N PHE A 486 25.49 13.92 -6.89
CA PHE A 486 24.68 13.66 -8.07
C PHE A 486 23.70 14.79 -8.37
N ALA A 487 23.16 15.48 -7.36
CA ALA A 487 22.38 16.69 -7.56
C ALA A 487 23.21 17.81 -8.27
N ALA A 488 24.46 18.01 -7.85
CA ALA A 488 25.37 18.96 -8.49
C ALA A 488 25.72 18.56 -9.94
N LYS A 489 25.97 17.26 -10.18
CA LYS A 489 26.21 16.73 -11.54
C LYS A 489 25.02 16.97 -12.45
N LEU A 490 23.78 16.67 -12.00
CA LEU A 490 22.56 16.90 -12.77
C LEU A 490 22.37 18.38 -13.11
N SER A 491 22.71 19.31 -12.19
CA SER A 491 22.62 20.76 -12.41
C SER A 491 23.64 21.28 -13.41
N SER A 492 24.74 20.57 -13.64
CA SER A 492 25.83 20.95 -14.55
C SER A 492 25.67 20.37 -15.97
N LEU A 493 24.76 19.44 -16.15
CA LEU A 493 24.44 18.80 -17.43
C LEU A 493 23.29 19.52 -18.16
#